data_93da0bac8c890ad532f59ace9ef78a6d
#
_entry.id   93da0bac8c890ad532f59ace9ef78a6d
#
_cell.length_a   1.000
_cell.length_b   1.000
_cell.length_c   1.000
_cell.angle_alpha   90.00
_cell.angle_beta   90.00
_cell.angle_gamma   90.00
#
_symmetry.space_group_name_H-M   'P 1'
#
loop_
_entity.id
_entity.type
_entity.pdbx_description
1 polymer ?
#
loop_
_entity_poly.entity_id
_entity_poly.type
_entity_poly.pdbx_seq_one_letter_code
_entity_poly.pdbx_strand_id
1 'polypeptide(L)'
;MANFAGFLAARRKKLGGDVRTKGVNISSTGQPRVYCSAGTHTWIEKAADQFGIGTDSIRWIATHDSQKMDLAALRQQIEQDKSNGDTPFLVVGTAGSVGVGAVDDLPRIAALCREQDLWFHVDGAYGGFAACLPDAPPELKGLNEADSIAIDPHKWLYSALEAGCALVRDPQDLLDTFSYHPTYYKFEEEQAAGEAPINYHYYGPQNSRGFRALKVWLGLRQVGKNGYIRMISDDIQLSEHLYHLVEIHSNLEAFTQNLSITTFRYVPSDLATGSDETEQYLNTLNEKLLTELQNGGEAFVSNAVIGDTYLLRACIVNFRTALENIEALLDIVSNIGSRVDAAIRSEYLKTQA
;
A
#
# COMPACT_ATOMS: atom_id res chain seq x y z
N MET A 1 -5.64 -3.86 -9.99
CA MET A 1 -6.57 -4.98 -10.34
C MET A 1 -6.66 -6.01 -9.21
N ALA A 2 -5.55 -6.38 -8.53
CA ALA A 2 -5.60 -7.35 -7.42
C ALA A 2 -6.51 -6.86 -6.27
N ASN A 3 -6.32 -5.63 -5.79
CA ASN A 3 -7.21 -5.01 -4.81
C ASN A 3 -8.68 -4.94 -5.27
N PHE A 4 -8.92 -4.69 -6.57
CA PHE A 4 -10.27 -4.66 -7.13
C PHE A 4 -10.98 -6.01 -7.04
N ALA A 5 -10.24 -7.12 -7.22
CA ALA A 5 -10.80 -8.45 -7.07
C ALA A 5 -11.27 -8.71 -5.62
N GLY A 6 -10.44 -8.36 -4.63
CA GLY A 6 -10.81 -8.45 -3.21
C GLY A 6 -12.01 -7.56 -2.85
N PHE A 7 -12.01 -6.32 -3.34
CA PHE A 7 -13.12 -5.39 -3.13
C PHE A 7 -14.45 -5.91 -3.70
N LEU A 8 -14.42 -6.44 -4.92
CA LEU A 8 -15.63 -6.97 -5.56
C LEU A 8 -16.14 -8.25 -4.87
N ALA A 9 -15.22 -9.11 -4.40
CA ALA A 9 -15.58 -10.28 -3.59
C ALA A 9 -16.24 -9.86 -2.28
N ALA A 10 -15.64 -8.89 -1.56
CA ALA A 10 -16.22 -8.30 -0.35
C ALA A 10 -17.62 -7.74 -0.59
N ARG A 11 -17.77 -6.91 -1.64
CA ARG A 11 -19.05 -6.32 -2.02
C ARG A 11 -20.10 -7.40 -2.29
N ARG A 12 -19.73 -8.43 -3.04
CA ARG A 12 -20.64 -9.54 -3.37
C ARG A 12 -21.06 -10.32 -2.13
N LYS A 13 -20.10 -10.64 -1.26
CA LYS A 13 -20.34 -11.44 -0.05
C LYS A 13 -21.16 -10.72 1.01
N LYS A 14 -20.84 -9.45 1.26
CA LYS A 14 -21.38 -8.70 2.41
C LYS A 14 -22.61 -7.85 2.08
N LEU A 15 -22.78 -7.36 0.85
CA LEU A 15 -23.95 -6.58 0.48
C LEU A 15 -25.10 -7.44 -0.10
N GLY A 16 -24.94 -8.76 -0.10
CA GLY A 16 -25.98 -9.71 -0.44
C GLY A 16 -26.13 -10.08 -1.92
N GLY A 17 -26.99 -11.07 -2.16
CA GLY A 17 -27.15 -11.73 -3.47
C GLY A 17 -27.66 -10.82 -4.58
N ASP A 18 -28.45 -9.83 -4.26
CA ASP A 18 -29.09 -8.95 -5.23
C ASP A 18 -28.15 -7.92 -5.86
N VAL A 19 -26.99 -7.65 -5.24
CA VAL A 19 -26.01 -6.68 -5.75
C VAL A 19 -25.56 -7.02 -7.17
N ARG A 20 -25.57 -8.30 -7.53
CA ARG A 20 -25.20 -8.76 -8.88
C ARG A 20 -26.22 -8.43 -9.94
N THR A 21 -27.50 -8.49 -9.60
CA THR A 21 -28.63 -8.34 -10.53
C THR A 21 -29.28 -6.96 -10.48
N LYS A 22 -29.27 -6.33 -9.30
CA LYS A 22 -29.95 -5.06 -9.04
C LYS A 22 -28.98 -3.90 -8.78
N GLY A 23 -27.68 -4.19 -8.66
CA GLY A 23 -26.69 -3.20 -8.22
C GLY A 23 -26.78 -2.94 -6.71
N VAL A 24 -26.06 -1.91 -6.25
CA VAL A 24 -26.11 -1.46 -4.85
C VAL A 24 -27.39 -0.66 -4.63
N ASN A 25 -28.25 -1.10 -3.72
CA ASN A 25 -29.52 -0.44 -3.39
C ASN A 25 -29.46 0.20 -2.00
N ILE A 26 -29.02 1.43 -1.94
CA ILE A 26 -28.83 2.22 -0.72
C ILE A 26 -30.15 2.37 0.06
N SER A 27 -31.28 2.47 -0.63
CA SER A 27 -32.59 2.67 0.01
C SER A 27 -33.06 1.47 0.85
N SER A 28 -32.52 0.29 0.58
CA SER A 28 -32.91 -0.94 1.31
C SER A 28 -31.87 -1.43 2.32
N THR A 29 -30.59 -1.02 2.15
CA THR A 29 -29.48 -1.54 2.95
C THR A 29 -28.73 -0.47 3.74
N GLY A 30 -29.08 0.81 3.59
CA GLY A 30 -28.23 1.92 4.03
C GLY A 30 -27.01 2.11 3.13
N GLN A 31 -26.22 3.11 3.42
CA GLN A 31 -25.00 3.40 2.64
C GLN A 31 -23.93 2.35 2.95
N PRO A 32 -23.36 1.66 1.94
CA PRO A 32 -22.22 0.77 2.15
C PRO A 32 -21.01 1.56 2.69
N ARG A 33 -20.29 0.99 3.66
CA ARG A 33 -19.13 1.64 4.26
C ARG A 33 -17.87 0.78 4.14
N VAL A 34 -16.79 1.43 3.74
CA VAL A 34 -15.45 0.86 3.64
C VAL A 34 -14.52 1.66 4.56
N TYR A 35 -13.71 0.97 5.32
CA TYR A 35 -12.79 1.57 6.29
C TYR A 35 -11.35 1.32 5.87
N CYS A 36 -10.53 2.36 5.84
CA CYS A 36 -9.12 2.29 5.53
C CYS A 36 -8.35 3.42 6.23
N SER A 37 -7.05 3.27 6.43
CA SER A 37 -6.24 4.36 6.99
C SER A 37 -6.02 5.49 5.98
N ALA A 38 -5.71 6.69 6.49
CA ALA A 38 -5.35 7.84 5.66
C ALA A 38 -4.14 7.57 4.74
N GLY A 39 -3.28 6.60 5.09
CA GLY A 39 -2.14 6.18 4.26
C GLY A 39 -2.47 5.15 3.17
N THR A 40 -3.74 4.77 2.99
CA THR A 40 -4.14 3.78 1.98
C THR A 40 -3.99 4.34 0.57
N HIS A 41 -3.51 3.49 -0.34
CA HIS A 41 -3.30 3.86 -1.74
C HIS A 41 -4.61 4.21 -2.46
N THR A 42 -4.56 5.15 -3.42
CA THR A 42 -5.71 5.70 -4.19
C THR A 42 -6.57 4.67 -4.94
N TRP A 43 -6.18 3.39 -4.95
CA TRP A 43 -7.01 2.34 -5.55
C TRP A 43 -8.39 2.24 -4.91
N ILE A 44 -8.51 2.58 -3.61
CA ILE A 44 -9.78 2.49 -2.87
C ILE A 44 -10.81 3.49 -3.39
N GLU A 45 -10.38 4.73 -3.69
CA GLU A 45 -11.24 5.75 -4.30
C GLU A 45 -11.71 5.31 -5.68
N LYS A 46 -10.77 4.79 -6.49
CA LYS A 46 -11.09 4.25 -7.83
C LYS A 46 -12.06 3.07 -7.74
N ALA A 47 -11.92 2.19 -6.74
CA ALA A 47 -12.83 1.09 -6.55
C ALA A 47 -14.23 1.56 -6.13
N ALA A 48 -14.30 2.50 -5.18
CA ALA A 48 -15.56 3.06 -4.72
C ALA A 48 -16.33 3.76 -5.84
N ASP A 49 -15.65 4.56 -6.64
CA ASP A 49 -16.21 5.23 -7.82
C ASP A 49 -16.65 4.22 -8.89
N GLN A 50 -15.71 3.44 -9.42
CA GLN A 50 -15.97 2.55 -10.57
C GLN A 50 -16.95 1.43 -10.31
N PHE A 51 -17.04 0.97 -9.04
CA PHE A 51 -17.96 -0.11 -8.65
C PHE A 51 -19.25 0.38 -8.02
N GLY A 52 -19.52 1.68 -8.07
CA GLY A 52 -20.82 2.28 -7.83
C GLY A 52 -21.27 2.31 -6.37
N ILE A 53 -20.32 2.33 -5.41
CA ILE A 53 -20.67 2.62 -4.01
C ILE A 53 -20.49 4.09 -3.65
N GLY A 54 -19.73 4.85 -4.48
CA GLY A 54 -19.40 6.26 -4.27
C GLY A 54 -18.25 6.48 -3.27
N THR A 55 -17.45 7.51 -3.49
CA THR A 55 -16.30 7.84 -2.64
C THR A 55 -16.69 8.27 -1.22
N ASP A 56 -17.90 8.81 -1.02
CA ASP A 56 -18.44 9.14 0.30
C ASP A 56 -18.69 7.90 1.19
N SER A 57 -18.60 6.70 0.60
CA SER A 57 -18.64 5.42 1.33
C SER A 57 -17.35 5.13 2.09
N ILE A 58 -16.25 5.80 1.75
CA ILE A 58 -14.95 5.57 2.36
C ILE A 58 -14.87 6.32 3.68
N ARG A 59 -14.49 5.60 4.74
CA ARG A 59 -14.14 6.14 6.04
C ARG A 59 -12.63 6.13 6.20
N TRP A 60 -12.03 7.29 6.12
CA TRP A 60 -10.61 7.51 6.34
C TRP A 60 -10.35 7.51 7.85
N ILE A 61 -9.78 6.43 8.35
CA ILE A 61 -9.45 6.27 9.76
C ILE A 61 -8.11 6.94 10.05
N ALA A 62 -8.07 7.71 11.13
CA ALA A 62 -6.85 8.36 11.61
C ALA A 62 -5.73 7.33 11.84
N THR A 63 -4.49 7.80 11.74
CA THR A 63 -3.30 7.03 12.08
C THR A 63 -2.65 7.59 13.34
N HIS A 64 -1.94 6.73 14.09
CA HIS A 64 -1.05 7.17 15.16
C HIS A 64 0.23 7.83 14.58
N ASP A 65 1.09 8.35 15.46
CA ASP A 65 2.41 8.89 15.07
C ASP A 65 3.26 7.84 14.33
N SER A 66 3.06 6.56 14.64
CA SER A 66 3.65 5.43 13.92
C SER A 66 3.11 5.20 12.50
N GLN A 67 2.19 6.05 12.05
CA GLN A 67 1.51 5.96 10.74
C GLN A 67 0.68 4.68 10.53
N LYS A 68 0.35 3.94 11.61
CA LYS A 68 -0.54 2.77 11.62
C LYS A 68 -1.97 3.20 11.93
N MET A 69 -2.95 2.46 11.42
CA MET A 69 -4.38 2.72 11.66
C MET A 69 -4.72 2.71 13.15
N ASP A 70 -5.44 3.73 13.62
CA ASP A 70 -6.00 3.78 14.96
C ASP A 70 -7.21 2.84 15.09
N LEU A 71 -7.03 1.75 15.85
CA LEU A 71 -8.06 0.73 16.01
C LEU A 71 -9.21 1.17 16.92
N ALA A 72 -8.98 2.12 17.82
CA ALA A 72 -10.04 2.68 18.64
C ALA A 72 -10.95 3.57 17.78
N ALA A 73 -10.35 4.42 16.95
CA ALA A 73 -11.07 5.23 15.97
C ALA A 73 -11.83 4.36 14.96
N LEU A 74 -11.21 3.26 14.47
CA LEU A 74 -11.87 2.31 13.57
C LEU A 74 -13.12 1.71 14.22
N ARG A 75 -13.02 1.19 15.45
CA ARG A 75 -14.15 0.62 16.19
C ARG A 75 -15.28 1.64 16.36
N GLN A 76 -14.93 2.82 16.85
CA GLN A 76 -15.89 3.90 17.06
C GLN A 76 -16.63 4.27 15.77
N GLN A 77 -15.92 4.38 14.65
CA GLN A 77 -16.52 4.73 13.36
C GLN A 77 -17.46 3.64 12.86
N ILE A 78 -17.12 2.36 13.01
CA ILE A 78 -17.99 1.23 12.65
C ILE A 78 -19.27 1.27 13.46
N GLU A 79 -19.19 1.47 14.79
CA GLU A 79 -20.35 1.55 15.68
C GLU A 79 -21.25 2.74 15.33
N GLN A 80 -20.65 3.89 15.03
CA GLN A 80 -21.36 5.09 14.61
C GLN A 80 -22.12 4.86 13.29
N ASP A 81 -21.47 4.29 12.28
CA ASP A 81 -22.09 4.05 10.99
C ASP A 81 -23.26 3.03 11.11
N LYS A 82 -23.09 1.97 11.92
CA LYS A 82 -24.18 1.03 12.22
C LYS A 82 -25.36 1.73 12.90
N SER A 83 -25.10 2.62 13.86
CA SER A 83 -26.16 3.37 14.54
C SER A 83 -26.92 4.32 13.63
N ASN A 84 -26.26 4.81 12.58
CA ASN A 84 -26.86 5.66 11.54
C ASN A 84 -27.69 4.86 10.51
N GLY A 85 -27.69 3.53 10.59
CA GLY A 85 -28.36 2.65 9.62
C GLY A 85 -27.53 2.37 8.36
N ASP A 86 -26.27 2.69 8.36
CA ASP A 86 -25.33 2.35 7.28
C ASP A 86 -24.92 0.87 7.34
N THR A 87 -24.36 0.37 6.26
CA THR A 87 -23.91 -1.03 6.13
C THR A 87 -22.37 -1.11 6.02
N PRO A 88 -21.66 -1.21 7.14
CA PRO A 88 -20.24 -1.58 7.14
C PRO A 88 -20.04 -2.93 6.44
N PHE A 89 -19.09 -3.03 5.51
CA PHE A 89 -18.86 -4.31 4.83
C PHE A 89 -17.38 -4.68 4.63
N LEU A 90 -16.47 -3.72 4.63
CA LEU A 90 -15.07 -3.94 4.28
C LEU A 90 -14.13 -3.10 5.15
N VAL A 91 -13.12 -3.73 5.74
CA VAL A 91 -11.95 -3.06 6.30
C VAL A 91 -10.72 -3.41 5.47
N VAL A 92 -9.95 -2.39 5.12
CA VAL A 92 -8.67 -2.53 4.42
C VAL A 92 -7.54 -2.27 5.40
N GLY A 93 -6.79 -3.31 5.75
CA GLY A 93 -5.50 -3.18 6.44
C GLY A 93 -4.37 -3.05 5.43
N THR A 94 -3.36 -2.28 5.75
CA THR A 94 -2.21 -2.04 4.87
C THR A 94 -0.97 -2.75 5.39
N ALA A 95 -0.35 -3.57 4.55
CA ALA A 95 0.96 -4.18 4.80
C ALA A 95 2.03 -3.43 4.00
N GLY A 96 2.52 -2.32 4.55
CA GLY A 96 3.46 -1.41 3.90
C GLY A 96 2.76 -0.28 3.15
N SER A 97 2.46 0.81 3.85
CA SER A 97 1.83 2.01 3.27
C SER A 97 2.72 2.67 2.22
N VAL A 98 2.09 3.33 1.24
CA VAL A 98 2.82 3.96 0.12
C VAL A 98 3.76 5.06 0.61
N GLY A 99 3.33 5.88 1.57
CA GLY A 99 4.12 7.03 2.04
C GLY A 99 5.35 6.60 2.84
N VAL A 100 5.17 5.73 3.82
CA VAL A 100 6.19 5.48 4.85
C VAL A 100 6.49 4.01 5.10
N GLY A 101 5.84 3.08 4.39
CA GLY A 101 6.07 1.64 4.57
C GLY A 101 5.44 1.03 5.83
N ALA A 102 4.63 1.79 6.57
CA ALA A 102 4.02 1.31 7.82
C ALA A 102 3.12 0.09 7.59
N VAL A 103 3.16 -0.85 8.52
CA VAL A 103 2.33 -2.05 8.55
C VAL A 103 1.30 -1.91 9.66
N ASP A 104 0.02 -1.94 9.32
CA ASP A 104 -1.07 -1.90 10.29
C ASP A 104 -1.06 -3.13 11.20
N ASP A 105 -1.66 -3.05 12.38
CA ASP A 105 -1.82 -4.19 13.29
C ASP A 105 -2.85 -5.19 12.73
N LEU A 106 -2.43 -5.92 11.69
CA LEU A 106 -3.31 -6.83 10.95
C LEU A 106 -3.99 -7.88 11.83
N PRO A 107 -3.32 -8.49 12.85
CA PRO A 107 -4.00 -9.43 13.76
C PRO A 107 -5.15 -8.80 14.52
N ARG A 108 -5.00 -7.56 15.00
CA ARG A 108 -6.06 -6.87 15.75
C ARG A 108 -7.18 -6.39 14.83
N ILE A 109 -6.86 -5.95 13.60
CA ILE A 109 -7.88 -5.64 12.58
C ILE A 109 -8.68 -6.90 12.25
N ALA A 110 -8.02 -8.05 12.03
CA ALA A 110 -8.68 -9.32 11.77
C ALA A 110 -9.66 -9.72 12.89
N ALA A 111 -9.24 -9.57 14.15
CA ALA A 111 -10.08 -9.84 15.30
C ALA A 111 -11.34 -8.96 15.32
N LEU A 112 -11.18 -7.65 15.06
CA LEU A 112 -12.28 -6.71 14.97
C LEU A 112 -13.23 -7.04 13.80
N CYS A 113 -12.70 -7.39 12.65
CA CYS A 113 -13.52 -7.78 11.48
C CYS A 113 -14.36 -9.03 11.76
N ARG A 114 -13.82 -10.04 12.46
CA ARG A 114 -14.58 -11.23 12.89
C ARG A 114 -15.67 -10.87 13.87
N GLU A 115 -15.38 -10.02 14.87
CA GLU A 115 -16.35 -9.55 15.85
C GLU A 115 -17.52 -8.81 15.20
N GLN A 116 -17.21 -7.99 14.19
CA GLN A 116 -18.17 -7.09 13.55
C GLN A 116 -18.82 -7.66 12.28
N ASP A 117 -18.47 -8.89 11.88
CA ASP A 117 -18.89 -9.57 10.64
C ASP A 117 -18.53 -8.76 9.37
N LEU A 118 -17.31 -8.23 9.30
CA LEU A 118 -16.79 -7.47 8.17
C LEU A 118 -15.81 -8.31 7.34
N TRP A 119 -15.74 -8.01 6.05
CA TRP A 119 -14.68 -8.54 5.19
C TRP A 119 -13.35 -7.88 5.53
N PHE A 120 -12.33 -8.68 5.77
CA PHE A 120 -10.97 -8.20 5.99
C PHE A 120 -10.14 -8.36 4.72
N HIS A 121 -9.82 -7.24 4.08
CA HIS A 121 -8.89 -7.20 2.95
C HIS A 121 -7.55 -6.63 3.37
N VAL A 122 -6.45 -7.21 2.93
CA VAL A 122 -5.11 -6.65 3.14
C VAL A 122 -4.53 -6.17 1.83
N ASP A 123 -4.23 -4.86 1.75
CA ASP A 123 -3.35 -4.33 0.74
C ASP A 123 -1.90 -4.60 1.11
N GLY A 124 -1.39 -5.71 0.64
CA GLY A 124 -0.01 -6.15 0.79
C GLY A 124 0.81 -5.96 -0.49
N ALA A 125 0.35 -5.08 -1.39
CA ALA A 125 0.94 -4.87 -2.70
C ALA A 125 2.46 -4.63 -2.65
N TYR A 126 2.93 -3.92 -1.61
CA TYR A 126 4.36 -3.71 -1.37
C TYR A 126 4.89 -4.67 -0.29
N GLY A 127 4.46 -4.52 0.96
CA GLY A 127 5.11 -5.17 2.10
C GLY A 127 4.63 -6.61 2.38
N GLY A 128 3.63 -7.13 1.66
CA GLY A 128 3.10 -8.46 1.92
C GLY A 128 4.15 -9.58 1.81
N PHE A 129 5.15 -9.42 0.96
CA PHE A 129 6.23 -10.41 0.80
C PHE A 129 7.24 -10.42 1.96
N ALA A 130 7.32 -9.35 2.76
CA ALA A 130 8.16 -9.34 3.97
C ALA A 130 7.73 -10.40 5.00
N ALA A 131 6.51 -10.91 4.90
CA ALA A 131 6.04 -12.03 5.74
C ALA A 131 6.83 -13.33 5.56
N CYS A 132 7.65 -13.46 4.50
CA CYS A 132 8.52 -14.63 4.32
C CYS A 132 9.82 -14.57 5.15
N LEU A 133 10.14 -13.42 5.73
CA LEU A 133 11.34 -13.22 6.52
C LEU A 133 11.25 -13.95 7.88
N PRO A 134 12.36 -14.48 8.40
CA PRO A 134 12.38 -15.11 9.73
C PRO A 134 12.03 -14.14 10.87
N ASP A 135 12.40 -12.87 10.70
CA ASP A 135 12.22 -11.74 11.60
C ASP A 135 11.13 -10.76 11.14
N ALA A 136 10.20 -11.24 10.33
CA ALA A 136 9.09 -10.44 9.83
C ALA A 136 8.36 -9.68 10.96
N PRO A 137 7.94 -8.43 10.75
CA PRO A 137 7.13 -7.70 11.70
C PRO A 137 5.94 -8.53 12.18
N PRO A 138 5.68 -8.60 13.51
CA PRO A 138 4.62 -9.43 14.07
C PRO A 138 3.23 -9.05 13.55
N GLU A 139 3.04 -7.83 13.12
CA GLU A 139 1.83 -7.31 12.49
C GLU A 139 1.45 -8.09 11.22
N LEU A 140 2.44 -8.56 10.46
CA LEU A 140 2.21 -9.34 9.24
C LEU A 140 1.62 -10.73 9.50
N LYS A 141 1.60 -11.22 10.74
CA LYS A 141 0.94 -12.50 11.09
C LYS A 141 -0.55 -12.50 10.78
N GLY A 142 -1.19 -11.33 10.77
CA GLY A 142 -2.60 -11.20 10.41
C GLY A 142 -2.92 -11.46 8.93
N LEU A 143 -1.91 -11.58 8.05
CA LEU A 143 -2.14 -11.93 6.64
C LEU A 143 -2.88 -13.26 6.49
N ASN A 144 -2.58 -14.26 7.31
CA ASN A 144 -3.24 -15.56 7.26
C ASN A 144 -4.69 -15.52 7.77
N GLU A 145 -5.15 -14.40 8.31
CA GLU A 145 -6.52 -14.20 8.81
C GLU A 145 -7.37 -13.36 7.84
N ALA A 146 -6.75 -12.76 6.82
CA ALA A 146 -7.48 -11.96 5.83
C ALA A 146 -8.41 -12.81 4.96
N ASP A 147 -9.57 -12.28 4.58
CA ASP A 147 -10.46 -12.90 3.60
C ASP A 147 -9.89 -12.74 2.19
N SER A 148 -9.19 -11.64 1.94
CA SER A 148 -8.46 -11.44 0.69
C SER A 148 -7.21 -10.60 0.89
N ILE A 149 -6.19 -10.84 0.05
CA ILE A 149 -4.92 -10.12 0.04
C ILE A 149 -4.60 -9.74 -1.40
N ALA A 150 -4.15 -8.51 -1.60
CA ALA A 150 -3.49 -8.10 -2.82
C ALA A 150 -1.98 -8.04 -2.61
N ILE A 151 -1.21 -8.65 -3.51
CA ILE A 151 0.24 -8.59 -3.54
C ILE A 151 0.72 -8.30 -4.96
N ASP A 152 1.83 -7.59 -5.08
CA ASP A 152 2.39 -7.22 -6.38
C ASP A 152 3.77 -7.87 -6.60
N PRO A 153 3.83 -9.06 -7.25
CA PRO A 153 5.10 -9.69 -7.60
C PRO A 153 6.05 -8.79 -8.39
N HIS A 154 5.51 -7.82 -9.14
CA HIS A 154 6.33 -6.84 -9.87
C HIS A 154 6.96 -5.76 -8.97
N LYS A 155 6.67 -5.74 -7.66
CA LYS A 155 7.38 -4.94 -6.66
C LYS A 155 8.46 -5.79 -6.01
N TRP A 156 8.19 -6.46 -4.95
CA TRP A 156 9.22 -7.11 -4.13
C TRP A 156 9.53 -8.58 -4.45
N LEU A 157 8.94 -9.15 -5.50
CA LEU A 157 9.51 -10.33 -6.16
C LEU A 157 10.23 -9.96 -7.47
N TYR A 158 10.47 -8.68 -7.71
CA TYR A 158 11.25 -8.13 -8.82
C TYR A 158 10.85 -8.67 -10.20
N SER A 159 9.60 -9.14 -10.34
CA SER A 159 9.06 -9.61 -11.61
C SER A 159 8.86 -8.42 -12.55
N ALA A 160 9.12 -8.62 -13.83
CA ALA A 160 8.86 -7.57 -14.83
C ALA A 160 7.38 -7.13 -14.81
N LEU A 161 7.12 -5.84 -14.99
CA LEU A 161 5.79 -5.25 -15.08
C LEU A 161 4.99 -5.90 -16.21
N GLU A 162 3.73 -6.16 -16.00
CA GLU A 162 2.94 -6.08 -14.78
C GLU A 162 2.66 -7.48 -14.21
N ALA A 163 2.61 -7.61 -12.90
CA ALA A 163 2.14 -8.81 -12.21
C ALA A 163 1.57 -8.41 -10.85
N GLY A 164 0.25 -8.28 -10.74
CA GLY A 164 -0.48 -8.21 -9.48
C GLY A 164 -1.19 -9.53 -9.22
N CYS A 165 -1.31 -9.94 -7.97
CA CYS A 165 -1.93 -11.19 -7.56
C CYS A 165 -2.95 -10.93 -6.45
N ALA A 166 -4.17 -11.43 -6.62
CA ALA A 166 -5.19 -11.49 -5.58
C ALA A 166 -5.21 -12.90 -5.00
N LEU A 167 -5.09 -12.99 -3.70
CA LEU A 167 -5.32 -14.21 -2.93
C LEU A 167 -6.65 -14.04 -2.19
N VAL A 168 -7.52 -15.05 -2.26
CA VAL A 168 -8.81 -15.04 -1.59
C VAL A 168 -8.93 -16.35 -0.80
N ARG A 169 -9.38 -16.25 0.44
CA ARG A 169 -9.44 -17.38 1.36
C ARG A 169 -10.33 -18.50 0.84
N ASP A 170 -11.55 -18.16 0.43
CA ASP A 170 -12.50 -19.09 -0.14
C ASP A 170 -12.62 -18.84 -1.66
N PRO A 171 -12.16 -19.77 -2.52
CA PRO A 171 -12.26 -19.62 -3.96
C PRO A 171 -13.70 -19.48 -4.45
N GLN A 172 -14.70 -19.96 -3.69
CA GLN A 172 -16.11 -19.81 -4.02
C GLN A 172 -16.53 -18.34 -4.07
N ASP A 173 -15.94 -17.46 -3.25
CA ASP A 173 -16.24 -16.02 -3.26
C ASP A 173 -15.85 -15.36 -4.59
N LEU A 174 -14.79 -15.86 -5.26
CA LEU A 174 -14.43 -15.39 -6.61
C LEU A 174 -15.40 -15.94 -7.67
N LEU A 175 -15.79 -17.20 -7.57
CA LEU A 175 -16.79 -17.80 -8.48
C LEU A 175 -18.13 -17.08 -8.38
N ASP A 176 -18.61 -16.83 -7.17
CA ASP A 176 -19.85 -16.09 -6.92
C ASP A 176 -19.79 -14.66 -7.46
N THR A 177 -18.59 -14.10 -7.52
CA THR A 177 -18.39 -12.72 -7.97
C THR A 177 -18.27 -12.63 -9.50
N PHE A 178 -17.50 -13.51 -10.13
CA PHE A 178 -17.07 -13.34 -11.51
C PHE A 178 -17.61 -14.37 -12.50
N SER A 179 -18.11 -15.53 -12.04
CA SER A 179 -18.57 -16.57 -12.98
C SER A 179 -19.90 -16.20 -13.64
N TYR A 180 -19.96 -16.38 -14.95
CA TYR A 180 -21.16 -16.31 -15.77
C TYR A 180 -21.19 -17.47 -16.74
N HIS A 181 -22.36 -18.11 -16.88
CA HIS A 181 -22.56 -19.27 -17.74
C HIS A 181 -23.56 -18.93 -18.87
N PRO A 182 -23.14 -18.23 -19.92
CA PRO A 182 -24.00 -17.95 -21.05
C PRO A 182 -24.33 -19.26 -21.81
N THR A 183 -25.47 -19.30 -22.50
CA THR A 183 -25.98 -20.50 -23.18
C THR A 183 -25.03 -21.11 -24.21
N TYR A 184 -24.12 -20.32 -24.77
CA TYR A 184 -23.11 -20.78 -25.73
C TYR A 184 -21.86 -21.39 -25.07
N TYR A 185 -21.69 -21.24 -23.74
CA TYR A 185 -20.70 -21.98 -22.94
C TYR A 185 -21.21 -23.38 -22.56
N LYS A 186 -21.82 -24.08 -23.47
CA LYS A 186 -22.09 -25.50 -23.32
C LYS A 186 -20.78 -26.26 -23.57
N PHE A 187 -19.85 -26.15 -22.62
CA PHE A 187 -18.85 -27.19 -22.50
C PHE A 187 -19.59 -28.40 -21.95
N GLU A 188 -19.66 -29.45 -22.75
CA GLU A 188 -20.12 -30.75 -22.28
C GLU A 188 -19.35 -31.01 -20.97
N GLU A 189 -20.09 -31.10 -19.86
CA GLU A 189 -19.57 -31.72 -18.67
C GLU A 189 -19.23 -33.17 -19.04
N GLU A 190 -18.07 -33.36 -19.67
CA GLU A 190 -17.46 -34.64 -19.69
C GLU A 190 -17.20 -34.99 -18.22
N GLN A 191 -18.15 -35.75 -17.65
CA GLN A 191 -17.96 -36.55 -16.46
C GLN A 191 -16.97 -37.69 -16.78
N ALA A 192 -15.79 -37.31 -17.24
CA ALA A 192 -14.65 -38.20 -17.18
C ALA A 192 -14.24 -38.25 -15.71
N ALA A 193 -14.14 -39.43 -15.16
CA ALA A 193 -13.75 -39.72 -13.78
C ALA A 193 -12.46 -38.94 -13.40
N GLY A 194 -12.59 -37.74 -12.85
CA GLY A 194 -11.52 -36.82 -12.48
C GLY A 194 -12.08 -35.49 -12.01
N GLU A 195 -11.28 -34.71 -11.32
CA GLU A 195 -11.66 -33.36 -10.90
C GLU A 195 -11.98 -32.50 -12.13
N ALA A 196 -13.08 -31.73 -12.07
CA ALA A 196 -13.46 -30.82 -13.15
C ALA A 196 -12.32 -29.82 -13.41
N PRO A 197 -11.99 -29.52 -14.68
CA PRO A 197 -10.91 -28.60 -14.99
C PRO A 197 -11.18 -27.21 -14.45
N ILE A 198 -10.16 -26.57 -13.84
CA ILE A 198 -10.26 -25.21 -13.34
C ILE A 198 -10.24 -24.23 -14.50
N ASN A 199 -11.35 -23.55 -14.72
CA ASN A 199 -11.49 -22.52 -15.75
C ASN A 199 -11.18 -21.13 -15.14
N TYR A 200 -9.96 -20.66 -15.29
CA TYR A 200 -9.47 -19.43 -14.65
C TYR A 200 -10.24 -18.14 -15.01
N HIS A 201 -10.98 -18.12 -16.13
CA HIS A 201 -11.82 -16.98 -16.50
C HIS A 201 -13.02 -16.79 -15.55
N TYR A 202 -13.39 -17.79 -14.76
CA TYR A 202 -14.43 -17.67 -13.74
C TYR A 202 -13.95 -17.01 -12.44
N TYR A 203 -12.64 -16.85 -12.26
CA TYR A 203 -12.05 -16.31 -11.04
C TYR A 203 -11.62 -14.85 -11.16
N GLY A 204 -12.04 -14.13 -12.18
CA GLY A 204 -11.67 -12.75 -12.38
C GLY A 204 -12.49 -12.05 -13.46
N PRO A 205 -12.35 -10.72 -13.61
CA PRO A 205 -13.18 -9.95 -14.55
C PRO A 205 -12.79 -10.14 -16.03
N GLN A 206 -11.64 -10.76 -16.32
CA GLN A 206 -11.12 -10.91 -17.68
C GLN A 206 -11.29 -12.34 -18.18
N ASN A 207 -12.01 -12.53 -19.28
CA ASN A 207 -12.11 -13.83 -19.94
C ASN A 207 -10.80 -14.24 -20.58
N SER A 208 -10.15 -13.34 -21.32
CA SER A 208 -8.83 -13.57 -21.92
C SER A 208 -7.83 -12.57 -21.35
N ARG A 209 -6.66 -13.08 -20.94
CA ARG A 209 -5.59 -12.25 -20.36
C ARG A 209 -4.21 -12.85 -20.66
N GLY A 210 -3.18 -11.99 -20.64
CA GLY A 210 -1.80 -12.44 -20.75
C GLY A 210 -1.42 -13.42 -19.63
N PHE A 211 -0.56 -14.39 -19.93
CA PHE A 211 -0.09 -15.38 -18.97
C PHE A 211 0.97 -14.78 -18.03
N ARG A 212 0.56 -13.81 -17.20
CA ARG A 212 1.43 -13.09 -16.27
C ARG A 212 2.06 -14.00 -15.21
N ALA A 213 1.35 -15.08 -14.84
CA ALA A 213 1.84 -16.03 -13.84
C ALA A 213 3.13 -16.74 -14.28
N LEU A 214 3.39 -16.90 -15.58
CA LEU A 214 4.59 -17.59 -16.08
C LEU A 214 5.87 -16.89 -15.62
N LYS A 215 5.97 -15.57 -15.77
CA LYS A 215 7.17 -14.82 -15.36
C LYS A 215 7.37 -14.85 -13.84
N VAL A 216 6.29 -14.82 -13.05
CA VAL A 216 6.35 -14.97 -11.59
C VAL A 216 6.84 -16.36 -11.22
N TRP A 217 6.27 -17.40 -11.84
CA TRP A 217 6.67 -18.80 -11.63
C TRP A 217 8.14 -19.02 -11.98
N LEU A 218 8.61 -18.51 -13.12
CA LEU A 218 10.01 -18.60 -13.52
C LEU A 218 10.94 -17.92 -12.50
N GLY A 219 10.57 -16.71 -12.02
CA GLY A 219 11.33 -16.02 -10.97
C GLY A 219 11.40 -16.83 -9.68
N LEU A 220 10.26 -17.35 -9.20
CA LEU A 220 10.20 -18.21 -8.02
C LEU A 220 11.05 -19.48 -8.16
N ARG A 221 11.05 -20.09 -9.33
CA ARG A 221 11.87 -21.29 -9.61
C ARG A 221 13.36 -20.96 -9.68
N GLN A 222 13.72 -19.82 -10.27
CA GLN A 222 15.12 -19.41 -10.43
C GLN A 222 15.75 -18.96 -9.12
N VAL A 223 15.06 -18.12 -8.35
CA VAL A 223 15.58 -17.48 -7.14
C VAL A 223 15.36 -18.34 -5.90
N GLY A 224 14.21 -19.00 -5.81
CA GLY A 224 13.80 -19.80 -4.67
C GLY A 224 13.51 -18.98 -3.41
N LYS A 225 12.90 -19.61 -2.40
CA LYS A 225 12.50 -18.95 -1.15
C LYS A 225 13.68 -18.24 -0.48
N ASN A 226 14.80 -18.93 -0.30
CA ASN A 226 15.95 -18.38 0.42
C ASN A 226 16.63 -17.22 -0.35
N GLY A 227 16.54 -17.23 -1.68
CA GLY A 227 17.03 -16.12 -2.49
C GLY A 227 16.19 -14.86 -2.27
N TYR A 228 14.86 -14.98 -2.31
CA TYR A 228 13.97 -13.83 -2.02
C TYR A 228 14.09 -13.35 -0.58
N ILE A 229 14.24 -14.23 0.40
CA ILE A 229 14.51 -13.83 1.79
C ILE A 229 15.75 -12.95 1.86
N ARG A 230 16.87 -13.35 1.25
CA ARG A 230 18.09 -12.54 1.23
C ARG A 230 17.86 -11.17 0.57
N MET A 231 17.30 -11.16 -0.65
CA MET A 231 17.08 -9.92 -1.42
C MET A 231 16.18 -8.92 -0.67
N ILE A 232 15.11 -9.40 -0.02
CA ILE A 232 14.21 -8.55 0.75
C ILE A 232 14.88 -8.08 2.05
N SER A 233 15.64 -8.96 2.73
CA SER A 233 16.41 -8.56 3.91
C SER A 233 17.47 -7.52 3.58
N ASP A 234 18.18 -7.68 2.45
CA ASP A 234 19.19 -6.72 2.00
C ASP A 234 18.58 -5.33 1.74
N ASP A 235 17.42 -5.27 1.06
CA ASP A 235 16.69 -4.01 0.84
C ASP A 235 16.29 -3.32 2.17
N ILE A 236 15.82 -4.10 3.16
CA ILE A 236 15.47 -3.57 4.49
C ILE A 236 16.71 -3.06 5.22
N GLN A 237 17.80 -3.83 5.24
CA GLN A 237 19.05 -3.43 5.89
C GLN A 237 19.63 -2.16 5.27
N LEU A 238 19.57 -2.01 3.94
CA LEU A 238 19.98 -0.79 3.26
C LEU A 238 19.14 0.42 3.67
N SER A 239 17.83 0.22 3.88
CA SER A 239 16.93 1.27 4.36
C SER A 239 17.21 1.65 5.82
N GLU A 240 17.46 0.68 6.69
CA GLU A 240 17.88 0.90 8.08
C GLU A 240 19.22 1.65 8.14
N HIS A 241 20.15 1.26 7.29
CA HIS A 241 21.45 1.92 7.19
C HIS A 241 21.30 3.37 6.71
N LEU A 242 20.49 3.62 5.68
CA LEU A 242 20.16 4.98 5.23
C LEU A 242 19.59 5.83 6.38
N TYR A 243 18.63 5.28 7.12
CA TYR A 243 18.02 5.98 8.26
C TYR A 243 19.06 6.37 9.30
N HIS A 244 19.94 5.43 9.67
CA HIS A 244 21.02 5.71 10.64
C HIS A 244 22.02 6.76 10.13
N LEU A 245 22.41 6.72 8.85
CA LEU A 245 23.29 7.72 8.28
C LEU A 245 22.64 9.11 8.27
N VAL A 246 21.34 9.19 8.00
CA VAL A 246 20.57 10.44 8.08
C VAL A 246 20.54 10.98 9.51
N GLU A 247 20.31 10.12 10.52
CA GLU A 247 20.26 10.55 11.93
C GLU A 247 21.55 11.23 12.42
N ILE A 248 22.70 10.79 11.91
CA ILE A 248 24.00 11.35 12.30
C ILE A 248 24.49 12.48 11.37
N HIS A 249 23.76 12.77 10.30
CA HIS A 249 24.15 13.78 9.32
C HIS A 249 23.76 15.18 9.78
N SER A 250 24.68 16.15 9.66
CA SER A 250 24.49 17.52 10.17
C SER A 250 23.38 18.32 9.50
N ASN A 251 23.01 17.97 8.27
CA ASN A 251 22.09 18.74 7.42
C ASN A 251 20.86 17.91 6.99
N LEU A 252 20.64 16.75 7.59
CA LEU A 252 19.47 15.92 7.30
C LEU A 252 18.73 15.61 8.59
N GLU A 253 17.44 15.45 8.48
CA GLU A 253 16.55 15.06 9.58
C GLU A 253 15.78 13.79 9.20
N ALA A 254 15.88 12.75 10.02
CA ALA A 254 15.21 11.48 9.84
C ALA A 254 13.78 11.52 10.41
N PHE A 255 12.82 10.88 9.74
CA PHE A 255 11.43 10.80 10.20
C PHE A 255 10.98 9.37 10.45
N THR A 256 10.93 8.54 9.45
CA THR A 256 10.47 7.15 9.60
C THR A 256 11.36 6.18 8.83
N GLN A 257 11.47 4.97 9.38
CA GLN A 257 12.00 3.79 8.71
C GLN A 257 11.04 2.63 8.95
N ASN A 258 10.47 2.07 7.89
CA ASN A 258 9.63 0.89 7.95
C ASN A 258 9.86 0.04 6.70
N LEU A 259 10.08 -1.25 6.90
CA LEU A 259 10.45 -2.16 5.82
C LEU A 259 11.65 -1.57 5.04
N SER A 260 11.55 -1.43 3.72
CA SER A 260 12.61 -0.83 2.90
C SER A 260 12.34 0.63 2.51
N ILE A 261 11.60 1.36 3.34
CA ILE A 261 11.30 2.78 3.12
C ILE A 261 11.84 3.63 4.26
N THR A 262 12.69 4.61 3.90
CA THR A 262 13.17 5.67 4.80
C THR A 262 12.64 7.01 4.32
N THR A 263 12.13 7.82 5.26
CA THR A 263 11.71 9.20 4.99
C THR A 263 12.59 10.17 5.78
N PHE A 264 12.99 11.25 5.14
CA PHE A 264 13.88 12.24 5.70
C PHE A 264 13.74 13.57 4.95
N ARG A 265 14.35 14.64 5.47
CA ARG A 265 14.44 15.93 4.76
C ARG A 265 15.80 16.57 4.92
N TYR A 266 16.13 17.48 4.03
CA TYR A 266 17.29 18.37 4.17
C TYR A 266 16.91 19.56 5.07
N VAL A 267 17.78 19.86 6.02
CA VAL A 267 17.66 20.98 6.95
C VAL A 267 19.00 21.71 7.01
N PRO A 268 19.08 22.99 6.61
CA PRO A 268 20.30 23.76 6.77
C PRO A 268 20.75 23.83 8.24
N SER A 269 22.03 23.59 8.52
CA SER A 269 22.55 23.48 9.89
C SER A 269 22.47 24.77 10.71
N ASP A 270 22.31 25.92 10.05
CA ASP A 270 22.19 27.25 10.68
C ASP A 270 20.73 27.68 10.85
N LEU A 271 19.75 26.86 10.48
CA LEU A 271 18.31 27.16 10.57
C LEU A 271 17.72 26.51 11.83
N ALA A 272 17.14 27.33 12.71
CA ALA A 272 16.36 26.81 13.84
C ALA A 272 15.00 26.30 13.34
N THR A 273 14.67 25.05 13.67
CA THR A 273 13.39 24.42 13.34
C THR A 273 12.31 24.71 14.39
N GLY A 274 11.03 24.55 14.05
CA GLY A 274 9.90 24.54 14.99
C GLY A 274 9.01 25.78 14.99
N SER A 275 9.27 26.80 14.13
CA SER A 275 8.25 27.81 13.83
C SER A 275 7.48 27.43 12.55
N ASP A 276 6.22 27.84 12.47
CA ASP A 276 5.38 27.57 11.29
C ASP A 276 6.02 28.11 10.00
N GLU A 277 6.64 29.29 10.07
CA GLU A 277 7.30 29.90 8.92
C GLU A 277 8.53 29.10 8.49
N THR A 278 9.32 28.60 9.45
CA THR A 278 10.47 27.75 9.15
C THR A 278 10.03 26.42 8.53
N GLU A 279 8.99 25.82 9.06
CA GLU A 279 8.46 24.55 8.51
C GLU A 279 7.92 24.73 7.08
N GLN A 280 7.23 25.83 6.79
CA GLN A 280 6.82 26.18 5.43
C GLN A 280 8.01 26.39 4.48
N TYR A 281 9.06 27.05 4.98
CA TYR A 281 10.29 27.21 4.22
C TYR A 281 10.95 25.85 3.92
N LEU A 282 11.09 24.98 4.92
CA LEU A 282 11.67 23.65 4.76
C LEU A 282 10.86 22.79 3.79
N ASN A 283 9.55 22.87 3.82
CA ASN A 283 8.69 22.20 2.85
C ASN A 283 8.99 22.68 1.42
N THR A 284 9.04 23.99 1.21
CA THR A 284 9.37 24.58 -0.10
C THR A 284 10.78 24.21 -0.57
N LEU A 285 11.75 24.23 0.34
CA LEU A 285 13.14 23.85 0.08
C LEU A 285 13.22 22.40 -0.39
N ASN A 286 12.60 21.46 0.34
CA ASN A 286 12.66 20.04 0.04
C ASN A 286 11.85 19.66 -1.23
N GLU A 287 10.75 20.35 -1.52
CA GLU A 287 10.01 20.19 -2.79
C GLU A 287 10.87 20.58 -4.00
N LYS A 288 11.55 21.73 -3.91
CA LYS A 288 12.47 22.18 -4.97
C LYS A 288 13.68 21.27 -5.09
N LEU A 289 14.26 20.84 -3.96
CA LEU A 289 15.36 19.90 -3.92
C LEU A 289 14.97 18.60 -4.64
N LEU A 290 13.80 18.03 -4.32
CA LEU A 290 13.34 16.81 -4.98
C LEU A 290 13.19 17.00 -6.49
N THR A 291 12.64 18.14 -6.91
CA THR A 291 12.48 18.47 -8.32
C THR A 291 13.83 18.52 -9.05
N GLU A 292 14.84 19.15 -8.44
CA GLU A 292 16.20 19.19 -9.01
C GLU A 292 16.85 17.80 -9.03
N LEU A 293 16.70 17.03 -7.94
CA LEU A 293 17.23 15.67 -7.84
C LEU A 293 16.68 14.77 -8.96
N GLN A 294 15.37 14.77 -9.15
CA GLN A 294 14.72 13.95 -10.18
C GLN A 294 15.08 14.37 -11.60
N ASN A 295 15.28 15.68 -11.84
CA ASN A 295 15.69 16.21 -13.14
C ASN A 295 17.19 16.05 -13.40
N GLY A 296 18.02 15.96 -12.36
CA GLY A 296 19.47 15.85 -12.45
C GLY A 296 19.96 14.50 -12.96
N GLY A 297 19.18 13.43 -12.74
CA GLY A 297 19.51 12.08 -13.23
C GLY A 297 20.57 11.34 -12.43
N GLU A 298 21.09 11.90 -11.33
CA GLU A 298 22.12 11.26 -10.48
C GLU A 298 21.50 10.25 -9.50
N ALA A 299 20.30 10.58 -8.96
CA ALA A 299 19.54 9.71 -8.07
C ALA A 299 18.03 9.94 -8.25
N PHE A 300 17.23 8.98 -7.80
CA PHE A 300 15.79 9.10 -7.82
C PHE A 300 15.19 8.67 -6.48
N VAL A 301 14.54 9.60 -5.82
CA VAL A 301 13.63 9.36 -4.68
C VAL A 301 12.28 9.99 -4.99
N SER A 302 11.26 9.67 -4.20
CA SER A 302 9.95 10.30 -4.29
C SER A 302 9.68 11.18 -3.06
N ASN A 303 8.48 11.75 -2.97
CA ASN A 303 8.06 12.44 -1.76
C ASN A 303 7.21 11.55 -0.85
N ALA A 304 7.13 11.95 0.40
CA ALA A 304 6.09 11.60 1.35
C ALA A 304 5.63 12.86 2.08
N VAL A 305 4.45 12.81 2.70
CA VAL A 305 3.96 13.87 3.59
C VAL A 305 3.49 13.22 4.87
N ILE A 306 3.97 13.73 6.01
CA ILE A 306 3.55 13.30 7.36
C ILE A 306 3.02 14.55 8.09
N GLY A 307 1.71 14.56 8.41
CA GLY A 307 1.07 15.79 8.83
C GLY A 307 1.21 16.86 7.75
N ASP A 308 1.81 17.98 8.09
CA ASP A 308 2.10 19.09 7.17
C ASP A 308 3.56 19.13 6.69
N THR A 309 4.36 18.07 6.99
CA THR A 309 5.79 18.03 6.67
C THR A 309 6.05 17.31 5.36
N TYR A 310 6.68 18.02 4.41
CA TYR A 310 7.14 17.46 3.14
C TYR A 310 8.49 16.76 3.30
N LEU A 311 8.59 15.53 2.85
CA LEU A 311 9.73 14.65 3.05
C LEU A 311 10.21 14.03 1.73
N LEU A 312 11.49 13.77 1.66
CA LEU A 312 12.10 12.85 0.70
C LEU A 312 11.81 11.41 1.15
N ARG A 313 11.47 10.54 0.22
CA ARG A 313 11.14 9.15 0.45
C ARG A 313 12.03 8.24 -0.41
N ALA A 314 12.95 7.56 0.21
CA ALA A 314 13.72 6.48 -0.41
C ALA A 314 12.99 5.15 -0.20
N CYS A 315 12.67 4.46 -1.30
CA CYS A 315 12.05 3.14 -1.28
C CYS A 315 12.94 2.16 -2.02
N ILE A 316 13.61 1.29 -1.26
CA ILE A 316 14.60 0.36 -1.79
C ILE A 316 13.90 -0.96 -2.12
N VAL A 317 13.62 -1.16 -3.40
CA VAL A 317 12.99 -2.38 -3.97
C VAL A 317 13.72 -2.79 -5.24
N ASN A 318 15.05 -2.78 -5.19
CA ASN A 318 15.90 -3.15 -6.30
C ASN A 318 17.11 -3.93 -5.78
N PHE A 319 17.13 -5.22 -6.04
CA PHE A 319 18.21 -6.13 -5.64
C PHE A 319 19.61 -5.77 -6.16
N ARG A 320 19.75 -4.72 -6.95
CA ARG A 320 21.04 -4.19 -7.42
C ARG A 320 21.50 -2.97 -6.62
N THR A 321 20.66 -2.45 -5.74
CA THR A 321 21.06 -1.35 -4.86
C THR A 321 22.15 -1.87 -3.90
N ALA A 322 23.24 -1.13 -3.79
CA ALA A 322 24.37 -1.45 -2.95
C ALA A 322 24.60 -0.33 -1.92
N LEU A 323 25.44 -0.59 -0.94
CA LEU A 323 25.74 0.34 0.14
C LEU A 323 26.27 1.68 -0.40
N GLU A 324 27.15 1.62 -1.39
CA GLU A 324 27.74 2.79 -2.03
C GLU A 324 26.70 3.71 -2.68
N ASN A 325 25.57 3.14 -3.15
CA ASN A 325 24.47 3.95 -3.68
C ASN A 325 23.74 4.71 -2.56
N ILE A 326 23.63 4.10 -1.38
CA ILE A 326 23.02 4.73 -0.21
C ILE A 326 23.88 5.87 0.32
N GLU A 327 25.20 5.64 0.43
CA GLU A 327 26.16 6.67 0.86
C GLU A 327 26.20 7.83 -0.12
N ALA A 328 26.27 7.56 -1.43
CA ALA A 328 26.26 8.59 -2.46
C ALA A 328 24.97 9.43 -2.47
N LEU A 329 23.81 8.83 -2.13
CA LEU A 329 22.53 9.56 -2.07
C LEU A 329 22.59 10.72 -1.07
N LEU A 330 23.23 10.54 0.08
CA LEU A 330 23.34 11.57 1.12
C LEU A 330 24.13 12.78 0.62
N ASP A 331 25.28 12.53 -0.02
CA ASP A 331 26.11 13.58 -0.59
C ASP A 331 25.36 14.35 -1.70
N ILE A 332 24.66 13.63 -2.58
CA ILE A 332 23.87 14.22 -3.66
C ILE A 332 22.76 15.11 -3.07
N VAL A 333 21.98 14.59 -2.12
CA VAL A 333 20.89 15.35 -1.48
C VAL A 333 21.42 16.57 -0.75
N SER A 334 22.52 16.44 0.01
CA SER A 334 23.12 17.54 0.76
C SER A 334 23.64 18.64 -0.17
N ASN A 335 24.31 18.28 -1.26
CA ASN A 335 24.82 19.22 -2.25
C ASN A 335 23.72 19.99 -2.97
N ILE A 336 22.65 19.28 -3.39
CA ILE A 336 21.49 19.90 -4.03
C ILE A 336 20.77 20.80 -3.01
N GLY A 337 20.54 20.30 -1.79
CA GLY A 337 19.89 21.04 -0.70
C GLY A 337 20.59 22.35 -0.40
N SER A 338 21.92 22.34 -0.27
CA SER A 338 22.72 23.56 -0.05
C SER A 338 22.59 24.56 -1.20
N ARG A 339 22.61 24.09 -2.45
CA ARG A 339 22.46 24.94 -3.62
C ARG A 339 21.07 25.55 -3.73
N VAL A 340 20.02 24.78 -3.50
CA VAL A 340 18.63 25.27 -3.50
C VAL A 340 18.40 26.25 -2.38
N ASP A 341 18.88 25.96 -1.17
CA ASP A 341 18.81 26.85 -0.02
C ASP A 341 19.46 28.20 -0.32
N ALA A 342 20.68 28.22 -0.85
CA ALA A 342 21.38 29.45 -1.24
C ALA A 342 20.58 30.29 -2.25
N ALA A 343 19.83 29.63 -3.14
CA ALA A 343 19.02 30.30 -4.15
C ALA A 343 17.76 30.94 -3.61
N ILE A 344 17.10 30.32 -2.60
CA ILE A 344 15.77 30.78 -2.12
C ILE A 344 15.79 31.47 -0.75
N ARG A 345 16.85 31.33 0.04
CA ARG A 345 16.94 31.84 1.42
C ARG A 345 16.74 33.35 1.52
N SER A 346 17.21 34.12 0.55
CA SER A 346 17.09 35.57 0.55
C SER A 346 15.64 36.07 0.47
N GLU A 347 14.77 35.30 -0.17
CA GLU A 347 13.31 35.56 -0.20
C GLU A 347 12.67 35.27 1.16
N TYR A 348 13.01 34.12 1.74
CA TYR A 348 12.54 33.73 3.06
C TYR A 348 12.90 34.77 4.14
N LEU A 349 14.15 35.23 4.18
CA LEU A 349 14.62 36.23 5.16
C LEU A 349 13.91 37.61 5.02
N LYS A 350 13.45 37.97 3.82
CA LYS A 350 12.67 39.21 3.61
C LYS A 350 11.26 39.12 4.19
N THR A 351 10.70 37.92 4.32
CA THR A 351 9.37 37.72 4.92
C THR A 351 9.42 37.69 6.44
N GLN A 352 10.62 37.59 7.04
CA GLN A 352 10.86 37.62 8.50
C GLN A 352 11.21 39.00 9.02
N ALA A 353 11.49 39.98 8.16
CA ALA A 353 11.85 41.37 8.51
C ALA A 353 10.63 42.31 8.40
#